data_42bdacdff481f5db1fdea08dfcfb85b1
#
_entry.id   42bdacdff481f5db1fdea08dfcfb85b1
#
_cell.length_a   1.000
_cell.length_b   1.000
_cell.length_c   1.000
_cell.angle_alpha   90.00
_cell.angle_beta   90.00
_cell.angle_gamma   90.00
#
_symmetry.space_group_name_H-M   'P 1'
#
loop_
_entity.id
_entity.type
_entity.pdbx_description
1 polymer ?
#
loop_
_entity_poly.entity_id
_entity_poly.type
_entity_poly.pdbx_seq_one_letter_code
_entity_poly.pdbx_strand_id
1 'polypeptide(L)'
;ALPILPIDSQIMSIEVTFYWETLKKLFEIPQGTKVLFVNVTSNMAREAITQLSSLGVNHLQFIPYYPGAVLEEPVDIAVTPGESRFVPPSVKTVIDCDHRPCSYGMMVEIALRLGLEYLPETESFMNYAKVVASNHYSFDLMYAKSRRQESQMHILAESLDEGLIGVNETGEVFVCNKKACQIARISEELAMGK
;
A
#
# COMPACT_ATOMS: atom_id res chain seq x y z
N ALA A 1 -4.89 24.07 8.65
CA ALA A 1 -6.15 23.62 9.27
C ALA A 1 -6.45 22.24 8.68
N LEU A 2 -6.67 21.23 9.53
CA LEU A 2 -7.18 19.93 9.08
C LEU A 2 -8.61 20.13 8.56
N PRO A 3 -8.98 19.49 7.44
CA PRO A 3 -10.36 19.56 6.96
C PRO A 3 -11.30 18.98 8.04
N ILE A 4 -12.44 19.64 8.24
CA ILE A 4 -13.50 19.11 9.12
C ILE A 4 -14.14 17.94 8.35
N LEU A 5 -13.79 16.72 8.74
CA LEU A 5 -14.39 15.51 8.19
C LEU A 5 -15.69 15.18 8.93
N PRO A 6 -16.70 14.59 8.26
CA PRO A 6 -17.88 14.04 8.93
C PRO A 6 -17.49 13.07 10.05
N ILE A 7 -18.33 12.94 11.07
CA ILE A 7 -18.04 12.11 12.27
C ILE A 7 -17.80 10.64 11.89
N ASP A 8 -18.43 10.14 10.82
CA ASP A 8 -18.34 8.76 10.35
C ASP A 8 -17.26 8.55 9.26
N SER A 9 -16.36 9.54 9.05
CA SER A 9 -15.32 9.42 8.04
C SER A 9 -14.24 8.43 8.47
N GLN A 10 -13.93 7.46 7.60
CA GLN A 10 -12.77 6.60 7.77
C GLN A 10 -11.54 7.30 7.18
N ILE A 11 -10.50 7.41 7.98
CA ILE A 11 -9.22 7.99 7.57
C ILE A 11 -8.23 6.85 7.35
N MET A 12 -7.60 6.82 6.17
CA MET A 12 -6.55 5.87 5.84
C MET A 12 -5.26 6.62 5.51
N SER A 13 -4.14 6.11 5.99
CA SER A 13 -2.82 6.54 5.53
C SER A 13 -2.52 5.88 4.21
N ILE A 14 -2.28 6.68 3.17
CA ILE A 14 -1.97 6.15 1.84
C ILE A 14 -0.51 5.70 1.80
N GLU A 15 -0.28 4.43 1.45
CA GLU A 15 1.03 3.90 1.12
C GLU A 15 1.26 3.99 -0.38
N VAL A 16 2.33 4.69 -0.79
CA VAL A 16 2.72 4.83 -2.19
C VAL A 16 3.98 4.00 -2.47
N THR A 17 4.20 3.67 -3.75
CA THR A 17 5.35 2.90 -4.19
C THR A 17 5.94 3.50 -5.47
N PHE A 18 6.70 2.73 -6.22
CA PHE A 18 7.25 3.10 -7.53
C PHE A 18 6.76 2.14 -8.60
N TYR A 19 6.85 2.55 -9.86
CA TYR A 19 6.67 1.65 -10.99
C TYR A 19 7.91 0.78 -11.20
N TRP A 20 7.73 -0.49 -11.59
CA TRP A 20 8.85 -1.37 -11.95
C TRP A 20 9.73 -0.81 -13.05
N GLU A 21 9.16 -0.04 -13.98
CA GLU A 21 9.91 0.63 -15.04
C GLU A 21 10.94 1.63 -14.47
N THR A 22 10.55 2.38 -13.43
CA THR A 22 11.47 3.27 -12.72
C THR A 22 12.61 2.48 -12.08
N LEU A 23 12.29 1.40 -11.37
CA LEU A 23 13.32 0.58 -10.72
C LEU A 23 14.28 -0.02 -11.74
N LYS A 24 13.81 -0.47 -12.90
CA LYS A 24 14.68 -0.97 -13.99
C LYS A 24 15.70 0.08 -14.40
N LYS A 25 15.27 1.33 -14.63
CA LYS A 25 16.18 2.44 -14.97
C LYS A 25 17.21 2.69 -13.86
N LEU A 26 16.82 2.56 -12.59
CA LEU A 26 17.73 2.74 -11.46
C LEU A 26 18.74 1.58 -11.34
N PHE A 27 18.33 0.35 -11.61
CA PHE A 27 19.24 -0.81 -11.60
C PHE A 27 20.30 -0.78 -12.71
N GLU A 28 20.08 -0.01 -13.79
CA GLU A 28 21.06 0.19 -14.87
C GLU A 28 22.18 1.18 -14.47
N ILE A 29 22.00 1.96 -13.40
CA ILE A 29 23.00 2.92 -12.94
C ILE A 29 24.11 2.16 -12.22
N PRO A 30 25.41 2.48 -12.50
CA PRO A 30 26.55 1.79 -11.89
C PRO A 30 26.54 1.90 -10.36
N GLN A 31 27.02 0.85 -9.70
CA GLN A 31 27.14 0.79 -8.24
C GLN A 31 28.02 1.93 -7.71
N GLY A 32 27.61 2.51 -6.57
CA GLY A 32 28.31 3.60 -5.89
C GLY A 32 28.07 4.99 -6.49
N THR A 33 27.25 5.08 -7.57
CA THR A 33 26.92 6.39 -8.15
C THR A 33 26.13 7.23 -7.16
N LYS A 34 26.53 8.51 -7.00
CA LYS A 34 25.77 9.52 -6.25
C LYS A 34 24.57 9.98 -7.08
N VAL A 35 23.38 9.93 -6.49
CA VAL A 35 22.12 10.28 -7.15
C VAL A 35 21.32 11.19 -6.21
N LEU A 36 20.88 12.35 -6.71
CA LEU A 36 19.93 13.19 -5.97
C LEU A 36 18.54 12.56 -6.03
N PHE A 37 17.89 12.45 -4.88
CA PHE A 37 16.45 12.23 -4.86
C PHE A 37 15.76 13.54 -4.54
N VAL A 38 15.14 14.13 -5.56
CA VAL A 38 14.56 15.48 -5.50
C VAL A 38 13.07 15.40 -5.16
N ASN A 39 12.67 16.08 -4.08
CA ASN A 39 11.26 16.13 -3.69
C ASN A 39 10.94 17.50 -3.06
N VAL A 40 9.67 17.77 -2.72
CA VAL A 40 9.22 19.04 -2.16
C VAL A 40 9.78 19.30 -0.75
N THR A 41 9.95 18.24 0.06
CA THR A 41 10.46 18.34 1.44
C THR A 41 11.54 17.29 1.73
N SER A 42 12.37 17.58 2.74
CA SER A 42 13.37 16.62 3.22
C SER A 42 12.76 15.28 3.64
N ASN A 43 11.63 15.31 4.35
CA ASN A 43 10.97 14.09 4.82
C ASN A 43 10.47 13.23 3.66
N MET A 44 9.85 13.83 2.66
CA MET A 44 9.37 13.12 1.47
C MET A 44 10.52 12.52 0.66
N ALA A 45 11.65 13.23 0.54
CA ALA A 45 12.82 12.70 -0.15
C ALA A 45 13.42 11.49 0.61
N ARG A 46 13.57 11.59 1.93
CA ARG A 46 14.13 10.53 2.78
C ARG A 46 13.21 9.29 2.81
N GLU A 47 11.90 9.50 2.94
CA GLU A 47 10.92 8.41 2.90
C GLU A 47 10.99 7.65 1.58
N ALA A 48 11.03 8.36 0.46
CA ALA A 48 11.15 7.73 -0.86
C ALA A 48 12.46 6.95 -1.03
N ILE A 49 13.59 7.48 -0.53
CA ILE A 49 14.89 6.78 -0.53
C ILE A 49 14.80 5.49 0.31
N THR A 50 14.19 5.55 1.48
CA THR A 50 14.00 4.37 2.34
C THR A 50 13.18 3.31 1.61
N GLN A 51 12.15 3.72 0.90
CA GLN A 51 11.33 2.80 0.12
C GLN A 51 12.11 2.20 -1.07
N LEU A 52 12.90 2.99 -1.80
CA LEU A 52 13.76 2.45 -2.86
C LEU A 52 14.73 1.40 -2.31
N SER A 53 15.29 1.65 -1.12
CA SER A 53 16.15 0.66 -0.45
C SER A 53 15.39 -0.62 -0.12
N SER A 54 14.17 -0.52 0.38
CA SER A 54 13.32 -1.69 0.67
C SER A 54 12.94 -2.47 -0.61
N LEU A 55 12.86 -1.79 -1.76
CA LEU A 55 12.64 -2.38 -3.07
C LEU A 55 13.93 -2.92 -3.73
N GLY A 56 15.05 -2.93 -3.00
CA GLY A 56 16.30 -3.54 -3.45
C GLY A 56 17.29 -2.58 -4.13
N VAL A 57 16.97 -1.29 -4.26
CA VAL A 57 17.89 -0.29 -4.86
C VAL A 57 18.88 0.18 -3.80
N ASN A 58 19.84 -0.68 -3.46
CA ASN A 58 20.85 -0.44 -2.41
C ASN A 58 22.26 -0.17 -2.95
N HIS A 59 22.43 -0.23 -4.27
CA HIS A 59 23.73 -0.06 -4.92
C HIS A 59 24.06 1.41 -5.22
N LEU A 60 23.08 2.34 -5.06
CA LEU A 60 23.23 3.77 -5.31
C LEU A 60 23.45 4.54 -4.00
N GLN A 61 24.14 5.66 -4.08
CA GLN A 61 24.29 6.61 -2.97
C GLN A 61 23.28 7.75 -3.13
N PHE A 62 22.09 7.57 -2.59
CA PHE A 62 21.05 8.59 -2.66
C PHE A 62 21.33 9.75 -1.71
N ILE A 63 21.20 10.96 -2.23
CA ILE A 63 21.30 12.22 -1.48
C ILE A 63 19.92 12.89 -1.54
N PRO A 64 19.22 13.08 -0.40
CA PRO A 64 17.93 13.77 -0.39
C PRO A 64 18.14 15.25 -0.73
N TYR A 65 17.39 15.71 -1.74
CA TYR A 65 17.43 17.10 -2.16
C TYR A 65 16.01 17.70 -2.20
N TYR A 66 15.90 18.96 -1.82
CA TYR A 66 14.62 19.68 -1.71
C TYR A 66 14.86 21.19 -1.78
N PRO A 67 13.84 22.04 -2.03
CA PRO A 67 14.00 23.49 -2.06
C PRO A 67 14.68 24.03 -0.79
N GLY A 68 15.79 24.75 -1.00
CA GLY A 68 16.64 25.30 0.09
C GLY A 68 17.75 24.37 0.58
N ALA A 69 17.85 23.13 0.08
CA ALA A 69 18.99 22.27 0.37
C ALA A 69 20.26 22.79 -0.35
N VAL A 70 21.40 22.66 0.32
CA VAL A 70 22.72 23.02 -0.22
C VAL A 70 23.41 21.74 -0.69
N LEU A 71 23.93 21.75 -1.92
CA LEU A 71 24.78 20.70 -2.44
C LEU A 71 26.24 21.01 -2.10
N GLU A 72 26.89 20.10 -1.39
CA GLU A 72 28.31 20.18 -1.10
C GLU A 72 29.18 19.85 -2.31
N GLU A 73 28.71 18.95 -3.17
CA GLU A 73 29.41 18.49 -4.37
C GLU A 73 28.46 18.41 -5.56
N PRO A 74 28.94 18.61 -6.79
CA PRO A 74 28.11 18.41 -7.98
C PRO A 74 27.71 16.95 -8.13
N VAL A 75 26.44 16.72 -8.48
CA VAL A 75 25.89 15.39 -8.75
C VAL A 75 25.29 15.39 -10.14
N ASP A 76 25.62 14.39 -10.94
CA ASP A 76 25.25 14.35 -12.36
C ASP A 76 23.85 13.77 -12.61
N ILE A 77 23.32 12.99 -11.69
CA ILE A 77 22.04 12.27 -11.86
C ILE A 77 21.07 12.68 -10.76
N ALA A 78 19.83 12.96 -11.17
CA ALA A 78 18.73 13.16 -10.24
C ALA A 78 17.54 12.25 -10.59
N VAL A 79 16.83 11.83 -9.54
CA VAL A 79 15.56 11.11 -9.61
C VAL A 79 14.50 11.97 -8.94
N THR A 80 13.32 12.07 -9.53
CA THR A 80 12.24 12.90 -8.98
C THR A 80 10.86 12.33 -9.30
N PRO A 81 9.90 12.40 -8.39
CA PRO A 81 8.50 12.04 -8.66
C PRO A 81 7.69 13.26 -9.14
N GLY A 82 7.96 13.73 -10.37
CA GLY A 82 7.25 14.85 -10.98
C GLY A 82 7.71 16.24 -10.53
N GLU A 83 8.80 16.35 -9.74
CA GLU A 83 9.27 17.61 -9.17
C GLU A 83 10.50 18.16 -9.90
N SER A 84 10.58 17.95 -11.22
CA SER A 84 11.71 18.35 -12.09
C SER A 84 12.06 19.83 -12.00
N ARG A 85 11.10 20.70 -11.62
CA ARG A 85 11.30 22.13 -11.39
C ARG A 85 12.28 22.46 -10.24
N PHE A 86 12.50 21.51 -9.32
CA PHE A 86 13.40 21.68 -8.20
C PHE A 86 14.77 21.03 -8.42
N VAL A 87 14.97 20.37 -9.56
CA VAL A 87 16.27 19.77 -9.91
C VAL A 87 17.28 20.88 -10.18
N PRO A 88 18.49 20.81 -9.54
CA PRO A 88 19.54 21.80 -9.80
C PRO A 88 19.96 21.84 -11.26
N PRO A 89 20.23 23.02 -11.84
CA PRO A 89 20.66 23.15 -13.23
C PRO A 89 21.99 22.46 -13.56
N SER A 90 22.78 22.12 -12.54
CA SER A 90 24.05 21.40 -12.67
C SER A 90 23.89 19.91 -12.95
N VAL A 91 22.70 19.35 -12.75
CA VAL A 91 22.40 17.94 -13.02
C VAL A 91 22.32 17.71 -14.52
N LYS A 92 23.02 16.66 -15.01
CA LYS A 92 23.06 16.31 -16.43
C LYS A 92 21.94 15.40 -16.87
N THR A 93 21.55 14.46 -15.98
CA THR A 93 20.54 13.43 -16.27
C THR A 93 19.45 13.45 -15.23
N VAL A 94 18.20 13.60 -15.67
CA VAL A 94 17.04 13.58 -14.80
C VAL A 94 16.20 12.35 -15.15
N ILE A 95 15.94 11.51 -14.15
CA ILE A 95 15.00 10.40 -14.24
C ILE A 95 13.73 10.84 -13.51
N ASP A 96 12.77 11.30 -14.29
CA ASP A 96 11.45 11.60 -13.75
C ASP A 96 10.65 10.29 -13.70
N CYS A 97 10.22 9.92 -12.51
CA CYS A 97 9.42 8.73 -12.27
C CYS A 97 7.92 9.04 -12.17
N ASP A 98 7.52 10.22 -12.65
CA ASP A 98 6.16 10.72 -12.54
C ASP A 98 5.64 10.67 -11.08
N HIS A 99 4.33 10.64 -10.90
CA HIS A 99 3.75 10.46 -9.57
C HIS A 99 3.99 9.04 -9.05
N ARG A 100 4.17 8.91 -7.75
CA ARG A 100 4.27 7.62 -7.08
C ARG A 100 2.88 6.98 -6.99
N PRO A 101 2.68 5.77 -7.51
CA PRO A 101 1.40 5.06 -7.44
C PRO A 101 1.10 4.57 -6.02
N CYS A 102 -0.16 4.32 -5.70
CA CYS A 102 -0.52 3.57 -4.49
C CYS A 102 0.11 2.17 -4.52
N SER A 103 0.51 1.63 -3.37
CA SER A 103 0.91 0.22 -3.31
C SER A 103 -0.26 -0.70 -3.67
N TYR A 104 0.05 -1.89 -4.19
CA TYR A 104 -0.99 -2.88 -4.50
C TYR A 104 -1.78 -3.26 -3.25
N GLY A 105 -1.10 -3.49 -2.12
CA GLY A 105 -1.74 -3.80 -0.84
C GLY A 105 -2.71 -2.72 -0.38
N MET A 106 -2.32 -1.43 -0.53
CA MET A 106 -3.21 -0.32 -0.22
C MET A 106 -4.45 -0.30 -1.11
N MET A 107 -4.31 -0.59 -2.41
CA MET A 107 -5.45 -0.68 -3.33
C MET A 107 -6.40 -1.82 -2.95
N VAL A 108 -5.87 -2.97 -2.53
CA VAL A 108 -6.65 -4.10 -1.99
C VAL A 108 -7.39 -3.67 -0.72
N GLU A 109 -6.71 -3.04 0.22
CA GLU A 109 -7.32 -2.57 1.47
C GLU A 109 -8.48 -1.59 1.22
N ILE A 110 -8.30 -0.66 0.29
CA ILE A 110 -9.36 0.28 -0.11
C ILE A 110 -10.56 -0.48 -0.69
N ALA A 111 -10.31 -1.44 -1.60
CA ALA A 111 -11.37 -2.23 -2.21
C ALA A 111 -12.17 -3.01 -1.16
N LEU A 112 -11.50 -3.65 -0.21
CA LEU A 112 -12.15 -4.41 0.86
C LEU A 112 -12.98 -3.51 1.77
N ARG A 113 -12.47 -2.34 2.18
CA ARG A 113 -13.22 -1.40 3.00
C ARG A 113 -14.45 -0.81 2.33
N LEU A 114 -14.45 -0.74 1.00
CA LEU A 114 -15.59 -0.30 0.20
C LEU A 114 -16.57 -1.42 -0.14
N GLY A 115 -16.36 -2.65 0.34
CA GLY A 115 -17.18 -3.81 0.01
C GLY A 115 -17.04 -4.27 -1.45
N LEU A 116 -15.88 -4.00 -2.06
CA LEU A 116 -15.59 -4.31 -3.45
C LEU A 116 -14.60 -5.49 -3.56
N GLU A 117 -14.85 -6.57 -2.80
CA GLU A 117 -13.93 -7.71 -2.65
C GLU A 117 -13.61 -8.42 -3.99
N TYR A 118 -14.45 -8.23 -5.01
CA TYR A 118 -14.23 -8.79 -6.34
C TYR A 118 -13.15 -8.05 -7.16
N LEU A 119 -12.86 -6.78 -6.84
CA LEU A 119 -11.93 -5.95 -7.61
C LEU A 119 -10.51 -6.53 -7.73
N PRO A 120 -9.89 -7.08 -6.67
CA PRO A 120 -8.54 -7.66 -6.75
C PRO A 120 -8.41 -8.80 -7.79
N GLU A 121 -9.51 -9.44 -8.18
CA GLU A 121 -9.51 -10.51 -9.17
C GLU A 121 -9.79 -10.02 -10.61
N THR A 122 -10.11 -8.74 -10.78
CA THR A 122 -10.31 -8.18 -12.11
C THR A 122 -9.01 -8.09 -12.88
N GLU A 123 -9.09 -8.21 -14.21
CA GLU A 123 -7.92 -8.09 -15.09
C GLU A 123 -7.20 -6.75 -14.91
N SER A 124 -7.95 -5.65 -14.74
CA SER A 124 -7.39 -4.32 -14.53
C SER A 124 -6.56 -4.25 -13.25
N PHE A 125 -7.05 -4.85 -12.16
CA PHE A 125 -6.36 -4.87 -10.87
C PHE A 125 -5.10 -5.75 -10.93
N MET A 126 -5.19 -6.91 -11.58
CA MET A 126 -4.04 -7.79 -11.80
C MET A 126 -2.98 -7.15 -12.71
N ASN A 127 -3.38 -6.37 -13.69
CA ASN A 127 -2.44 -5.64 -14.54
C ASN A 127 -1.77 -4.48 -13.77
N TYR A 128 -2.51 -3.78 -12.90
CA TYR A 128 -1.92 -2.79 -12.01
C TYR A 128 -0.83 -3.42 -11.11
N ALA A 129 -1.12 -4.58 -10.51
CA ALA A 129 -0.16 -5.29 -9.67
C ALA A 129 1.16 -5.66 -10.38
N LYS A 130 1.12 -5.85 -11.72
CA LYS A 130 2.32 -6.17 -12.52
C LYS A 130 3.22 -4.96 -12.78
N VAL A 131 2.66 -3.74 -12.74
CA VAL A 131 3.40 -2.52 -13.08
C VAL A 131 3.92 -1.77 -11.88
N VAL A 132 3.30 -1.94 -10.69
CA VAL A 132 3.77 -1.32 -9.45
C VAL A 132 4.75 -2.21 -8.71
N ALA A 133 5.79 -1.62 -8.14
CA ALA A 133 6.76 -2.36 -7.36
C ALA A 133 6.20 -2.74 -5.99
N SER A 134 6.37 -3.99 -5.61
CA SER A 134 6.00 -4.52 -4.29
C SER A 134 7.01 -5.54 -3.83
N ASN A 135 7.45 -5.46 -2.59
CA ASN A 135 8.29 -6.48 -1.95
C ASN A 135 7.46 -7.68 -1.46
N HIS A 136 6.15 -7.49 -1.35
CA HIS A 136 5.23 -8.44 -0.73
C HIS A 136 4.09 -8.86 -1.67
N TYR A 137 4.29 -8.77 -2.99
CA TYR A 137 3.24 -9.08 -3.97
C TYR A 137 2.53 -10.42 -3.69
N SER A 138 3.29 -11.46 -3.38
CA SER A 138 2.73 -12.77 -3.05
C SER A 138 1.93 -12.75 -1.73
N PHE A 139 2.40 -11.98 -0.73
CA PHE A 139 1.72 -11.82 0.54
C PHE A 139 0.43 -11.01 0.37
N ASP A 140 0.50 -9.90 -0.36
CA ASP A 140 -0.67 -9.04 -0.64
C ASP A 140 -1.77 -9.81 -1.37
N LEU A 141 -1.39 -10.66 -2.35
CA LEU A 141 -2.32 -11.55 -3.04
C LEU A 141 -2.93 -12.62 -2.11
N MET A 142 -2.11 -13.25 -1.27
CA MET A 142 -2.59 -14.22 -0.30
C MET A 142 -3.52 -13.58 0.72
N TYR A 143 -3.18 -12.39 1.20
CA TYR A 143 -4.00 -11.62 2.13
C TYR A 143 -5.36 -11.27 1.50
N ALA A 144 -5.36 -10.74 0.27
CA ALA A 144 -6.59 -10.42 -0.45
C ALA A 144 -7.49 -11.66 -0.62
N LYS A 145 -6.89 -12.79 -1.02
CA LYS A 145 -7.62 -14.07 -1.18
C LYS A 145 -8.17 -14.57 0.14
N SER A 146 -7.41 -14.50 1.22
CA SER A 146 -7.85 -14.90 2.56
C SER A 146 -9.02 -14.04 3.04
N ARG A 147 -8.91 -12.71 2.92
CA ARG A 147 -9.99 -11.79 3.31
C ARG A 147 -11.27 -12.01 2.51
N ARG A 148 -11.14 -12.27 1.20
CA ARG A 148 -12.30 -12.60 0.38
C ARG A 148 -12.97 -13.89 0.81
N GLN A 149 -12.21 -14.95 1.09
CA GLN A 149 -12.77 -16.21 1.57
C GLN A 149 -13.50 -16.02 2.91
N GLU A 150 -12.93 -15.24 3.82
CA GLU A 150 -13.54 -14.88 5.08
C GLU A 150 -14.87 -14.13 4.88
N SER A 151 -14.90 -13.11 4.00
CA SER A 151 -16.11 -12.38 3.66
C SER A 151 -17.17 -13.27 3.00
N GLN A 152 -16.79 -14.14 2.06
CA GLN A 152 -17.72 -15.09 1.44
C GLN A 152 -18.31 -16.06 2.45
N MET A 153 -17.51 -16.57 3.38
CA MET A 153 -18.00 -17.45 4.46
C MET A 153 -18.97 -16.72 5.38
N HIS A 154 -18.70 -15.44 5.69
CA HIS A 154 -19.61 -14.63 6.48
C HIS A 154 -20.95 -14.41 5.77
N ILE A 155 -20.93 -14.02 4.50
CA ILE A 155 -22.14 -13.86 3.70
C ILE A 155 -22.96 -15.16 3.62
N LEU A 156 -22.30 -16.30 3.41
CA LEU A 156 -22.96 -17.61 3.39
C LEU A 156 -23.59 -17.93 4.75
N ALA A 157 -22.86 -17.71 5.83
CA ALA A 157 -23.37 -17.92 7.19
C ALA A 157 -24.60 -17.06 7.47
N GLU A 158 -24.59 -15.78 7.07
CA GLU A 158 -25.70 -14.86 7.24
C GLU A 158 -26.91 -15.16 6.34
N SER A 159 -26.68 -15.80 5.20
CA SER A 159 -27.76 -16.19 4.27
C SER A 159 -28.55 -17.44 4.70
N LEU A 160 -28.09 -18.16 5.71
CA LEU A 160 -28.77 -19.34 6.24
C LEU A 160 -30.00 -18.98 7.08
N ASP A 161 -31.12 -19.66 6.85
CA ASP A 161 -32.30 -19.54 7.69
C ASP A 161 -32.15 -20.27 9.05
N GLU A 162 -31.07 -21.01 9.20
CA GLU A 162 -30.71 -21.73 10.42
C GLU A 162 -29.69 -20.97 11.24
N GLY A 163 -29.72 -21.09 12.58
CA GLY A 163 -28.71 -20.54 13.46
C GLY A 163 -27.40 -21.32 13.34
N LEU A 164 -26.34 -20.63 12.92
CA LEU A 164 -24.98 -21.19 12.81
C LEU A 164 -24.09 -20.61 13.91
N ILE A 165 -23.46 -21.50 14.68
CA ILE A 165 -22.41 -21.14 15.64
C ILE A 165 -21.19 -22.01 15.34
N GLY A 166 -20.05 -21.37 15.08
CA GLY A 166 -18.75 -22.01 14.90
C GLY A 166 -17.93 -21.86 16.17
N VAL A 167 -17.35 -22.96 16.65
CA VAL A 167 -16.52 -23.00 17.86
C VAL A 167 -15.17 -23.60 17.49
N ASN A 168 -14.07 -23.00 17.94
CA ASN A 168 -12.73 -23.52 17.73
C ASN A 168 -12.38 -24.64 18.73
N GLU A 169 -11.20 -25.24 18.60
CA GLU A 169 -10.73 -26.32 19.48
C GLU A 169 -10.56 -25.88 20.93
N THR A 170 -10.43 -24.60 21.22
CA THR A 170 -10.34 -24.02 22.57
C THR A 170 -11.70 -23.71 23.18
N GLY A 171 -12.77 -23.88 22.42
CA GLY A 171 -14.14 -23.61 22.85
C GLY A 171 -14.62 -22.17 22.62
N GLU A 172 -13.80 -21.35 21.97
CA GLU A 172 -14.16 -19.95 21.66
C GLU A 172 -15.03 -19.87 20.41
N VAL A 173 -16.09 -19.07 20.46
CA VAL A 173 -16.98 -18.83 19.32
C VAL A 173 -16.27 -17.92 18.31
N PHE A 174 -16.07 -18.39 17.09
CA PHE A 174 -15.48 -17.62 15.99
C PHE A 174 -16.47 -17.25 14.89
N VAL A 175 -17.67 -17.87 14.87
CA VAL A 175 -18.78 -17.51 13.95
C VAL A 175 -20.08 -17.61 14.73
N CYS A 176 -20.94 -16.60 14.62
CA CYS A 176 -22.29 -16.62 15.12
C CYS A 176 -23.16 -15.78 14.17
N ASN A 177 -23.97 -16.41 13.32
CA ASN A 177 -24.81 -15.68 12.40
C ASN A 177 -25.99 -15.01 13.12
N LYS A 178 -26.59 -14.03 12.45
CA LYS A 178 -27.73 -13.26 12.97
C LYS A 178 -28.87 -14.15 13.48
N LYS A 179 -29.12 -15.26 12.80
CA LYS A 179 -30.17 -16.21 13.21
C LYS A 179 -29.86 -16.92 14.51
N ALA A 180 -28.62 -17.34 14.70
CA ALA A 180 -28.17 -17.93 15.96
C ALA A 180 -28.25 -16.91 17.11
N CYS A 181 -27.80 -15.67 16.88
CA CYS A 181 -27.91 -14.60 17.85
C CYS A 181 -29.38 -14.31 18.24
N GLN A 182 -30.31 -14.33 17.30
CA GLN A 182 -31.75 -14.19 17.57
C GLN A 182 -32.29 -15.34 18.41
N ILE A 183 -31.96 -16.60 18.08
CA ILE A 183 -32.40 -17.78 18.80
C ILE A 183 -31.86 -17.78 20.24
N ALA A 184 -30.55 -17.47 20.39
CA ALA A 184 -29.88 -17.41 21.68
C ALA A 184 -30.22 -16.15 22.50
N ARG A 185 -30.84 -15.15 21.87
CA ARG A 185 -31.15 -13.82 22.47
C ARG A 185 -29.92 -13.09 22.99
N ILE A 186 -28.83 -13.18 22.25
CA ILE A 186 -27.57 -12.49 22.56
C ILE A 186 -27.18 -11.59 21.39
N SER A 187 -26.34 -10.57 21.62
CA SER A 187 -25.72 -9.81 20.55
C SER A 187 -24.49 -10.56 19.99
N GLU A 188 -24.15 -10.28 18.74
CA GLU A 188 -22.95 -10.85 18.09
C GLU A 188 -21.67 -10.56 18.90
N GLU A 189 -21.53 -9.31 19.40
CA GLU A 189 -20.41 -8.89 20.25
C GLU A 189 -20.30 -9.70 21.55
N LEU A 190 -21.41 -10.14 22.10
CA LEU A 190 -21.46 -10.96 23.31
C LEU A 190 -21.21 -12.45 23.03
N ALA A 191 -21.41 -12.90 21.80
CA ALA A 191 -21.22 -14.27 21.38
C ALA A 191 -19.75 -14.57 21.03
N MET A 192 -19.06 -13.60 20.40
CA MET A 192 -17.72 -13.76 19.90
C MET A 192 -16.68 -13.80 21.04
N GLY A 193 -15.75 -14.77 20.97
CA GLY A 193 -14.62 -14.87 21.91
C GLY A 193 -14.97 -15.47 23.28
N LYS A 194 -16.10 -16.17 23.40
CA LYS A 194 -16.48 -16.90 24.62
C LYS A 194 -16.50 -18.39 24.40
#